data_55db026da0a433f365642ccdc1c0d193
#
_entry.id   55db026da0a433f365642ccdc1c0d193
#
_cell.length_a   1.000
_cell.length_b   1.000
_cell.length_c   1.000
_cell.angle_alpha   90.00
_cell.angle_beta   90.00
_cell.angle_gamma   90.00
#
_symmetry.space_group_name_H-M   'P 1'
#
loop_
_entity.id
_entity.type
_entity.pdbx_description
1 polymer ?
#
loop_
_entity_poly.entity_id
_entity_poly.type
_entity_poly.pdbx_seq_one_letter_code
_entity_poly.pdbx_strand_id
1 'polypeptide(L)'
;MGALDRRYEIEMSLKDGKLTKKQDRFEIYSTDKDILKFNITLKDVDDVIVSNTNLHSYDVKMVIVRPELIYKEVACEIDNPKDKLVCEIANDVLSIAGLYKFELRVERDGEIVTSSPATFTIKKSIADGWRNK
;
A
#
# COMPACT_ATOMS: atom_id res chain seq x y z
N MET A 1 14.37 0.23 13.67
CA MET A 1 14.42 1.62 14.05
C MET A 1 13.26 2.38 13.42
N GLY A 2 12.33 2.81 14.25
CA GLY A 2 11.09 3.41 13.76
C GLY A 2 11.24 4.81 13.14
N ALA A 3 12.34 5.50 13.45
CA ALA A 3 12.48 6.90 13.05
C ALA A 3 12.52 7.10 11.53
N LEU A 4 12.99 6.11 10.80
CA LEU A 4 13.11 6.21 9.34
C LEU A 4 12.09 5.37 8.58
N ASP A 5 11.15 4.76 9.29
CA ASP A 5 10.07 4.01 8.63
C ASP A 5 9.17 4.97 7.85
N ARG A 6 8.88 4.59 6.62
CA ARG A 6 7.96 5.34 5.77
C ARG A 6 6.59 4.72 5.84
N ARG A 7 5.64 5.47 6.39
CA ARG A 7 4.26 5.02 6.56
C ARG A 7 3.32 5.93 5.81
N TYR A 8 2.51 5.34 4.97
CA TYR A 8 1.50 6.07 4.20
C TYR A 8 0.13 5.54 4.58
N GLU A 9 -0.79 6.47 4.82
CA GLU A 9 -2.15 6.14 5.22
C GLU A 9 -3.05 6.08 3.99
N ILE A 10 -3.76 4.97 3.83
CA ILE A 10 -4.76 4.82 2.77
C ILE A 10 -6.04 4.26 3.37
N GLU A 11 -7.13 4.48 2.68
CA GLU A 11 -8.45 4.04 3.12
C GLU A 11 -9.19 3.47 1.93
N MET A 12 -9.84 2.32 2.13
CA MET A 12 -10.68 1.71 1.11
C MET A 12 -12.10 1.56 1.61
N SER A 13 -13.07 1.97 0.79
CA SER A 13 -14.47 1.74 1.06
C SER A 13 -14.92 0.45 0.38
N LEU A 14 -15.51 -0.47 1.13
CA LEU A 14 -16.06 -1.69 0.58
C LEU A 14 -17.40 -1.47 -0.12
N LYS A 15 -17.99 -0.30 0.10
CA LYS A 15 -19.27 0.05 -0.53
C LYS A 15 -19.13 0.28 -2.03
N ASP A 16 -18.07 0.99 -2.44
CA ASP A 16 -17.85 1.36 -3.84
C ASP A 16 -16.47 1.02 -4.36
N GLY A 17 -15.62 0.42 -3.52
CA GLY A 17 -14.25 0.08 -3.89
C GLY A 17 -13.31 1.28 -3.98
N LYS A 18 -13.72 2.44 -3.52
CA LYS A 18 -12.89 3.64 -3.66
C LYS A 18 -11.68 3.59 -2.72
N LEU A 19 -10.51 3.80 -3.29
CA LEU A 19 -9.25 3.89 -2.55
C LEU A 19 -8.83 5.35 -2.45
N THR A 20 -8.60 5.82 -1.23
CA THR A 20 -8.24 7.21 -0.96
C THR A 20 -6.88 7.26 -0.26
N LYS A 21 -5.97 8.08 -0.79
CA LYS A 21 -4.70 8.36 -0.13
C LYS A 21 -4.90 9.53 0.82
N LYS A 22 -4.38 9.39 2.04
CA LYS A 22 -4.54 10.42 3.07
C LYS A 22 -3.49 11.52 2.96
N GLN A 23 -2.37 11.24 2.28
CA GLN A 23 -1.32 12.23 2.06
C GLN A 23 -1.45 12.83 0.68
N ASP A 24 -1.13 14.13 0.55
CA ASP A 24 -1.12 14.83 -0.73
C ASP A 24 0.00 14.34 -1.64
N ARG A 25 1.09 13.86 -1.04
CA ARG A 25 2.25 13.41 -1.80
C ARG A 25 2.63 11.99 -1.42
N PHE A 26 2.83 11.17 -2.45
CA PHE A 26 3.37 9.83 -2.34
C PHE A 26 4.68 9.78 -3.14
N GLU A 27 5.70 10.47 -2.64
CA GLU A 27 7.01 10.48 -3.29
C GLU A 27 8.01 9.70 -2.45
N ILE A 28 8.70 8.78 -3.10
CA ILE A 28 9.69 7.90 -2.47
C ILE A 28 10.93 7.98 -3.32
N TYR A 29 12.10 8.08 -2.68
CA TYR A 29 13.38 8.13 -3.38
C TYR A 29 14.05 6.77 -3.38
N SER A 30 14.73 6.44 -4.47
CA SER A 30 15.35 5.13 -4.65
C SER A 30 16.47 4.84 -3.65
N THR A 31 17.02 5.87 -3.01
CA THR A 31 18.01 5.71 -1.95
C THR A 31 17.41 5.40 -0.59
N ASP A 32 16.10 5.51 -0.45
CA ASP A 32 15.43 5.19 0.80
C ASP A 32 15.52 3.69 1.03
N LYS A 33 16.19 3.31 2.11
CA LYS A 33 16.42 1.90 2.44
C LYS A 33 15.48 1.36 3.49
N ASP A 34 14.64 2.22 4.02
CA ASP A 34 13.71 1.84 5.08
C ASP A 34 12.51 1.11 4.53
N ILE A 35 11.86 0.39 5.40
CA ILE A 35 10.66 -0.36 5.05
C ILE A 35 9.56 0.63 4.70
N LEU A 36 8.99 0.46 3.51
CA LEU A 36 7.80 1.19 3.10
C LEU A 36 6.58 0.46 3.62
N LYS A 37 5.75 1.14 4.39
CA LYS A 37 4.54 0.57 4.96
C LYS A 37 3.32 1.37 4.55
N PHE A 38 2.27 0.67 4.17
CA PHE A 38 0.96 1.25 3.97
C PHE A 38 0.07 0.84 5.14
N ASN A 39 -0.46 1.82 5.85
CA ASN A 39 -1.46 1.60 6.87
C ASN A 39 -2.83 1.74 6.22
N ILE A 40 -3.63 0.70 6.31
CA ILE A 40 -4.86 0.58 5.54
C ILE A 40 -6.05 0.56 6.48
N THR A 41 -6.99 1.47 6.26
CA THR A 41 -8.27 1.49 6.95
C THR A 41 -9.33 0.97 5.98
N LEU A 42 -10.07 -0.05 6.37
CA LEU A 42 -11.22 -0.51 5.61
C LEU A 42 -12.50 0.07 6.19
N LYS A 43 -13.37 0.55 5.32
CA LYS A 43 -14.74 0.93 5.70
C LYS A 43 -15.71 -0.06 5.07
N ASP A 44 -16.70 -0.50 5.83
CA ASP A 44 -17.68 -1.46 5.36
C ASP A 44 -18.74 -0.78 4.49
N VAL A 45 -19.75 -1.54 4.08
CA VAL A 45 -20.81 -1.03 3.20
C VAL A 45 -21.67 0.05 3.86
N ASP A 46 -21.60 0.17 5.17
CA ASP A 46 -22.29 1.20 5.93
C ASP A 46 -21.39 2.39 6.25
N ASP A 47 -20.21 2.45 5.64
CA ASP A 47 -19.22 3.51 5.80
C ASP A 47 -18.66 3.58 7.22
N VAL A 48 -18.62 2.45 7.91
CA VAL A 48 -18.08 2.32 9.26
C VAL A 48 -16.72 1.62 9.19
N ILE A 49 -15.76 2.11 9.96
CA ILE A 49 -14.42 1.50 10.03
C ILE A 49 -14.54 0.07 10.54
N VAL A 50 -13.96 -0.86 9.79
CA VAL A 50 -13.93 -2.27 10.18
C VAL A 50 -12.98 -2.42 11.38
N SER A 51 -13.51 -2.93 12.48
CA SER A 51 -12.74 -3.08 13.71
C SER A 51 -11.68 -4.17 13.59
N ASN A 52 -10.69 -4.13 14.46
CA ASN A 52 -9.64 -5.14 14.54
C ASN A 52 -10.22 -6.56 14.58
N THR A 53 -11.23 -6.79 15.39
CA THR A 53 -11.88 -8.09 15.53
C THR A 53 -12.47 -8.56 14.20
N ASN A 54 -13.14 -7.66 13.49
CA ASN A 54 -13.79 -7.99 12.22
C ASN A 54 -12.81 -8.10 11.06
N LEU A 55 -11.65 -7.43 11.16
CA LEU A 55 -10.62 -7.54 10.13
C LEU A 55 -10.13 -8.97 9.92
N HIS A 56 -10.21 -9.82 10.94
CA HIS A 56 -9.80 -11.22 10.85
C HIS A 56 -10.63 -12.03 9.84
N SER A 57 -11.83 -11.55 9.49
CA SER A 57 -12.68 -12.23 8.51
C SER A 57 -12.34 -11.88 7.07
N TYR A 58 -11.45 -10.90 6.86
CA TYR A 58 -11.06 -10.45 5.52
C TYR A 58 -9.66 -10.91 5.17
N ASP A 59 -9.47 -11.31 3.92
CA ASP A 59 -8.16 -11.56 3.34
C ASP A 59 -7.85 -10.39 2.42
N VAL A 60 -6.82 -9.62 2.76
CA VAL A 60 -6.49 -8.39 2.05
C VAL A 60 -5.09 -8.50 1.46
N LYS A 61 -5.00 -8.19 0.17
CA LYS A 61 -3.72 -8.16 -0.56
C LYS A 61 -3.59 -6.85 -1.30
N MET A 62 -2.36 -6.37 -1.41
CA MET A 62 -2.04 -5.25 -2.29
C MET A 62 -1.43 -5.80 -3.56
N VAL A 63 -1.97 -5.42 -4.70
CA VAL A 63 -1.43 -5.78 -6.01
C VAL A 63 -0.70 -4.56 -6.55
N ILE A 64 0.59 -4.71 -6.82
CA ILE A 64 1.45 -3.61 -7.26
C ILE A 64 1.95 -3.91 -8.65
N VAL A 65 1.76 -2.97 -9.57
CA VAL A 65 2.32 -3.04 -10.92
C VAL A 65 3.52 -2.11 -10.99
N ARG A 66 4.67 -2.68 -11.27
CA ARG A 66 5.94 -1.96 -11.36
C ARG A 66 6.06 -1.24 -12.71
N PRO A 67 7.00 -0.29 -12.83
CA PRO A 67 7.17 0.43 -14.11
C PRO A 67 7.44 -0.44 -15.32
N GLU A 68 8.08 -1.60 -15.14
CA GLU A 68 8.34 -2.54 -16.22
C GLU A 68 7.16 -3.47 -16.51
N LEU A 69 5.98 -3.17 -15.94
CA LEU A 69 4.73 -3.90 -16.12
C LEU A 69 4.74 -5.31 -15.51
N ILE A 70 5.59 -5.54 -14.54
CA ILE A 70 5.58 -6.76 -13.73
C ILE A 70 4.77 -6.49 -12.47
N TYR A 71 3.81 -7.37 -12.17
CA TYR A 71 3.03 -7.17 -10.97
C TYR A 71 3.46 -8.10 -9.83
N LYS A 72 3.24 -7.64 -8.62
CA LYS A 72 3.51 -8.38 -7.39
C LYS A 72 2.32 -8.32 -6.48
N GLU A 73 2.07 -9.39 -5.73
CA GLU A 73 1.06 -9.42 -4.68
C GLU A 73 1.74 -9.40 -3.33
N VAL A 74 1.24 -8.56 -2.43
CA VAL A 74 1.78 -8.44 -1.08
C VAL A 74 0.63 -8.61 -0.11
N ALA A 75 0.74 -9.60 0.79
CA ALA A 75 -0.29 -9.83 1.79
C ALA A 75 -0.29 -8.70 2.83
N CYS A 76 -1.49 -8.29 3.24
CA CYS A 76 -1.65 -7.30 4.29
C CYS A 76 -1.95 -8.01 5.61
N GLU A 77 -1.38 -7.51 6.70
CA GLU A 77 -1.53 -8.09 8.02
C GLU A 77 -2.27 -7.12 8.93
N ILE A 78 -2.93 -7.65 9.95
CA ILE A 78 -3.64 -6.81 10.91
C ILE A 78 -2.63 -6.19 11.85
N ASP A 79 -2.72 -4.87 12.04
CA ASP A 79 -1.87 -4.12 12.95
C ASP A 79 -2.54 -4.10 14.34
N ASN A 80 -2.34 -5.17 15.09
CA ASN A 80 -2.88 -5.31 16.44
C ASN A 80 -2.23 -4.33 17.42
N PRO A 81 -3.01 -3.65 18.29
CA PRO A 81 -4.47 -3.74 18.48
C PRO A 81 -5.27 -2.71 17.69
N LYS A 82 -4.67 -2.08 16.69
CA LYS A 82 -5.30 -1.02 15.92
C LYS A 82 -6.34 -1.59 14.94
N ASP A 83 -7.31 -0.75 14.58
CA ASP A 83 -8.34 -1.10 13.60
C ASP A 83 -7.82 -0.80 12.20
N LYS A 84 -6.65 -1.37 11.87
CA LYS A 84 -5.94 -1.14 10.61
C LYS A 84 -5.21 -2.37 10.15
N LEU A 85 -4.96 -2.42 8.87
CA LEU A 85 -4.05 -3.38 8.25
C LEU A 85 -2.74 -2.68 7.92
N VAL A 86 -1.67 -3.43 7.87
CA VAL A 86 -0.39 -2.92 7.42
C VAL A 86 0.12 -3.79 6.27
N CYS A 87 0.62 -3.14 5.24
CA CYS A 87 1.26 -3.80 4.11
C CYS A 87 2.70 -3.32 4.02
N GLU A 88 3.65 -4.23 4.21
CA GLU A 88 5.08 -3.90 4.13
C GLU A 88 5.59 -4.27 2.75
N ILE A 89 6.20 -3.30 2.07
CA ILE A 89 6.72 -3.49 0.73
C ILE A 89 8.22 -3.69 0.80
N ALA A 90 8.68 -4.82 0.29
CA ALA A 90 10.10 -5.16 0.29
C ALA A 90 10.88 -4.28 -0.70
N ASN A 91 12.15 -4.02 -0.38
CA ASN A 91 13.00 -3.18 -1.22
C ASN A 91 13.18 -3.71 -2.64
N ASP A 92 13.18 -5.02 -2.82
CA ASP A 92 13.32 -5.60 -4.16
C ASP A 92 12.13 -5.26 -5.06
N VAL A 93 10.95 -5.09 -4.49
CA VAL A 93 9.77 -4.65 -5.24
C VAL A 93 9.93 -3.21 -5.70
N LEU A 94 10.64 -2.38 -4.93
CA LEU A 94 10.78 -0.95 -5.15
C LEU A 94 12.13 -0.59 -5.80
N SER A 95 12.80 -1.54 -6.44
CA SER A 95 14.17 -1.37 -6.91
C SER A 95 14.30 -0.47 -8.13
N ILE A 96 13.23 -0.22 -8.85
CA ILE A 96 13.25 0.53 -10.11
C ILE A 96 12.54 1.87 -9.92
N ALA A 97 13.16 2.95 -10.40
CA ALA A 97 12.52 4.26 -10.39
C ALA A 97 11.42 4.33 -11.44
N GLY A 98 10.37 5.05 -11.18
CA GLY A 98 9.26 5.23 -12.10
C GLY A 98 7.91 5.21 -11.41
N LEU A 99 6.87 5.08 -12.21
CA LEU A 99 5.49 5.09 -11.74
C LEU A 99 5.04 3.67 -11.39
N TYR A 100 4.57 3.53 -10.16
CA TYR A 100 3.96 2.29 -9.66
C TYR A 100 2.46 2.50 -9.53
N LYS A 101 1.70 1.48 -9.91
CA LYS A 101 0.25 1.45 -9.70
C LYS A 101 -0.06 0.36 -8.69
N PHE A 102 -1.05 0.60 -7.85
CA PHE A 102 -1.47 -0.42 -6.90
C PHE A 102 -2.96 -0.38 -6.68
N GLU A 103 -3.49 -1.51 -6.23
CA GLU A 103 -4.87 -1.65 -5.82
C GLU A 103 -4.93 -2.62 -4.66
N LEU A 104 -6.01 -2.57 -3.89
CA LEU A 104 -6.27 -3.53 -2.83
C LEU A 104 -7.30 -4.53 -3.31
N ARG A 105 -7.08 -5.78 -2.94
CA ARG A 105 -8.03 -6.85 -3.22
C ARG A 105 -8.46 -7.43 -1.89
N VAL A 106 -9.75 -7.33 -1.59
CA VAL A 106 -10.32 -7.75 -0.31
C VAL A 106 -11.27 -8.90 -0.58
N GLU A 107 -11.05 -10.01 0.11
CA GLU A 107 -11.87 -11.21 -0.06
C GLU A 107 -12.48 -11.61 1.27
N ARG A 108 -13.76 -11.99 1.24
CA ARG A 108 -14.47 -12.54 2.38
C ARG A 108 -15.60 -13.44 1.88
N ASP A 109 -15.67 -14.67 2.40
CA ASP A 109 -16.73 -15.63 2.08
C ASP A 109 -16.90 -15.85 0.57
N GLY A 110 -15.80 -15.87 -0.16
CA GLY A 110 -15.82 -16.08 -1.60
C GLY A 110 -16.12 -14.85 -2.44
N GLU A 111 -16.45 -13.73 -1.81
CA GLU A 111 -16.65 -12.46 -2.50
C GLU A 111 -15.37 -11.66 -2.53
N ILE A 112 -15.07 -11.06 -3.67
CA ILE A 112 -13.87 -10.26 -3.87
C ILE A 112 -14.27 -8.84 -4.25
N VAL A 113 -13.72 -7.86 -3.53
CA VAL A 113 -13.86 -6.45 -3.87
C VAL A 113 -12.48 -5.92 -4.20
N THR A 114 -12.32 -5.38 -5.42
CA THR A 114 -11.06 -4.79 -5.85
C THR A 114 -11.22 -3.27 -5.80
N SER A 115 -10.24 -2.58 -5.21
CA SER A 115 -10.29 -1.13 -5.10
C SER A 115 -10.04 -0.46 -6.44
N SER A 116 -10.38 0.82 -6.51
CA SER A 116 -9.88 1.68 -7.60
C SER A 116 -8.36 1.73 -7.51
N PRO A 117 -7.67 1.94 -8.65
CA PRO A 117 -6.21 2.01 -8.63
C PRO A 117 -5.71 3.32 -8.05
N ALA A 118 -4.53 3.26 -7.46
CA ALA A 118 -3.81 4.43 -7.00
C ALA A 118 -2.36 4.31 -7.49
N THR A 119 -1.60 5.38 -7.38
CA THR A 119 -0.23 5.41 -7.89
C THR A 119 0.70 6.02 -6.87
N PHE A 120 1.97 5.66 -6.97
CA PHE A 120 3.06 6.39 -6.32
C PHE A 120 4.28 6.34 -7.24
N THR A 121 5.21 7.24 -7.01
CA THR A 121 6.40 7.36 -7.84
C THR A 121 7.64 7.13 -7.01
N ILE A 122 8.53 6.28 -7.53
CA ILE A 122 9.87 6.13 -6.99
C ILE A 122 10.77 7.03 -7.83
N LYS A 123 11.41 8.02 -7.20
CA LYS A 123 12.30 8.95 -7.87
C LYS A 123 13.75 8.59 -7.62
N LYS A 124 14.61 8.82 -8.60
CA LYS A 124 16.04 8.75 -8.38
C LYS A 124 16.48 9.95 -7.56
N SER A 125 17.30 9.71 -6.54
CA SER A 125 17.89 10.81 -5.80
C SER A 125 18.99 11.47 -6.63
N ILE A 126 19.38 12.68 -6.24
CA ILE A 126 20.50 13.37 -6.88
C ILE A 126 21.78 12.54 -6.75
N ALA A 127 21.97 11.88 -5.61
CA ALA A 127 23.14 11.04 -5.39
C ALA A 127 23.22 9.89 -6.40
N ASP A 128 22.09 9.24 -6.70
CA ASP A 128 22.04 8.18 -7.69
C ASP A 128 22.38 8.71 -9.08
N GLY A 129 21.88 9.88 -9.42
CA GLY A 129 22.15 10.51 -10.71
C GLY A 129 23.65 10.81 -10.89
N TRP A 130 24.30 11.29 -9.85
CA TRP A 130 25.74 11.57 -9.89
C TRP A 130 26.57 10.31 -10.03
N ARG A 131 26.18 9.24 -9.36
CA ARG A 131 26.93 7.99 -9.39
C ARG A 131 26.93 7.34 -10.78
N ASN A 132 25.92 7.61 -11.55
CA ASN A 132 25.76 6.97 -12.85
C ASN A 132 26.43 7.73 -14.00
N LYS A 133 27.27 8.66 -13.69
CA LYS A 133 27.98 9.44 -14.69
C LYS A 133 29.34 8.88 -15.05
#